data_cc9e555a5648837dc60b5de0a4bb1b5f
#
_entry.id   cc9e555a5648837dc60b5de0a4bb1b5f
#
_cell.length_a   1.000
_cell.length_b   1.000
_cell.length_c   1.000
_cell.angle_alpha   90.00
_cell.angle_beta   90.00
_cell.angle_gamma   90.00
#
_symmetry.space_group_name_H-M   'P 1'
#
loop_
_entity.id
_entity.type
_entity.pdbx_description
1 polymer ?
#
loop_
_entity_poly.entity_id
_entity_poly.type
_entity_poly.pdbx_seq_one_letter_code
_entity_poly.pdbx_strand_id
1 'polypeptide(L)'
;MAEQYDRIVVGAGILGLSHALAGLAAGERVALVEREPRAAGATVRNFGMIWPVGMRAGEDRQRALRSREIWLELSRDAGVDARSDGSMHIARHEDEWAVLQEFVASDASAGLECELLSPEDASRAHPGLRVEGLVGVMRSTTELAVEPRTAADRIAAWLESSGVTMLRSTAAVRCETGVVVLTDGRELYGHAINVCSGADLRVLFPDAYERQQVSLCKLQMMSLSAPSWRAGAHVAGGLTLGHYAAFEDCPSLTSVRERYAREQPFFGEHGIHVMSAQRADGTLVIGDSHEYGPGASPFDREDINDAIVNYLGEMVDLRETHVIDRWHGVYAKRMDGQTVLRCEPVPGVTVLNCVGGAGMTLGPAIAEEVVRQSRNFATEGQHA
;
A
#
# COMPACT_ATOMS: atom_id res chain seq x y z
N MET A 1 -12.34 -29.18 24.62
CA MET A 1 -12.46 -29.38 23.16
C MET A 1 -11.57 -28.33 22.52
N ALA A 2 -10.80 -28.69 21.50
CA ALA A 2 -10.01 -27.70 20.75
C ALA A 2 -10.94 -26.69 20.09
N GLU A 3 -10.58 -25.41 20.11
CA GLU A 3 -11.38 -24.37 19.47
C GLU A 3 -11.28 -24.51 17.95
N GLN A 4 -12.42 -24.62 17.30
CA GLN A 4 -12.52 -24.75 15.84
C GLN A 4 -13.01 -23.44 15.22
N TYR A 5 -12.34 -22.99 14.17
CA TYR A 5 -12.65 -21.79 13.42
C TYR A 5 -13.02 -22.12 11.96
N ASP A 6 -13.79 -21.28 11.33
CA ASP A 6 -13.99 -21.39 9.88
C ASP A 6 -12.74 -20.89 9.15
N ARG A 7 -12.11 -19.83 9.70
CA ARG A 7 -10.91 -19.22 9.14
C ARG A 7 -9.88 -18.89 10.20
N ILE A 8 -8.62 -19.21 9.92
CA ILE A 8 -7.46 -18.76 10.69
C ILE A 8 -6.60 -17.85 9.80
N VAL A 9 -6.28 -16.66 10.29
CA VAL A 9 -5.42 -15.69 9.59
C VAL A 9 -4.11 -15.55 10.35
N VAL A 10 -2.98 -15.65 9.66
CA VAL A 10 -1.65 -15.45 10.22
C VAL A 10 -1.06 -14.15 9.73
N GLY A 11 -0.79 -13.22 10.67
CA GLY A 11 -0.30 -11.87 10.46
C GLY A 11 -1.42 -10.82 10.53
N ALA A 12 -1.27 -9.79 11.39
CA ALA A 12 -2.20 -8.67 11.54
C ALA A 12 -1.72 -7.39 10.82
N GLY A 13 -0.96 -7.54 9.74
CA GLY A 13 -0.79 -6.49 8.76
C GLY A 13 -2.08 -6.26 7.95
N ILE A 14 -2.09 -5.26 7.06
CA ILE A 14 -3.31 -4.91 6.30
C ILE A 14 -3.90 -6.10 5.53
N LEU A 15 -3.08 -6.98 4.96
CA LEU A 15 -3.58 -8.17 4.26
C LEU A 15 -4.33 -9.11 5.20
N GLY A 16 -3.75 -9.41 6.37
CA GLY A 16 -4.41 -10.29 7.33
C GLY A 16 -5.65 -9.67 7.96
N LEU A 17 -5.59 -8.39 8.35
CA LEU A 17 -6.75 -7.66 8.86
C LEU A 17 -7.90 -7.65 7.83
N SER A 18 -7.58 -7.48 6.55
CA SER A 18 -8.57 -7.53 5.47
C SER A 18 -9.18 -8.92 5.29
N HIS A 19 -8.40 -10.00 5.45
CA HIS A 19 -8.94 -11.36 5.44
C HIS A 19 -9.85 -11.64 6.63
N ALA A 20 -9.48 -11.15 7.82
CA ALA A 20 -10.33 -11.28 9.00
C ALA A 20 -11.63 -10.49 8.84
N LEU A 21 -11.55 -9.28 8.27
CA LEU A 21 -12.71 -8.45 7.95
C LEU A 21 -13.66 -9.15 6.96
N ALA A 22 -13.12 -9.67 5.86
CA ALA A 22 -13.89 -10.37 4.85
C ALA A 22 -14.52 -11.67 5.37
N GLY A 23 -13.79 -12.43 6.20
CA GLY A 23 -14.31 -13.63 6.87
C GLY A 23 -15.45 -13.29 7.84
N LEU A 24 -15.28 -12.26 8.68
CA LEU A 24 -16.32 -11.79 9.59
C LEU A 24 -17.57 -11.33 8.80
N ALA A 25 -17.41 -10.56 7.74
CA ALA A 25 -18.50 -10.12 6.88
C ALA A 25 -19.22 -11.29 6.19
N ALA A 26 -18.51 -12.40 5.96
CA ALA A 26 -19.07 -13.64 5.44
C ALA A 26 -19.77 -14.52 6.51
N GLY A 27 -19.79 -14.07 7.79
CA GLY A 27 -20.37 -14.80 8.91
C GLY A 27 -19.49 -15.94 9.45
N GLU A 28 -18.20 -15.95 9.13
CA GLU A 28 -17.25 -16.96 9.58
C GLU A 28 -16.78 -16.71 11.02
N ARG A 29 -16.53 -17.77 11.76
CA ARG A 29 -15.78 -17.72 13.03
C ARG A 29 -14.30 -17.59 12.72
N VAL A 30 -13.70 -16.42 12.99
CA VAL A 30 -12.35 -16.07 12.58
C VAL A 30 -11.40 -16.01 13.79
N ALA A 31 -10.20 -16.61 13.65
CA ALA A 31 -9.05 -16.34 14.53
C ALA A 31 -7.97 -15.62 13.73
N LEU A 32 -7.31 -14.62 14.36
CA LEU A 32 -6.18 -13.92 13.79
C LEU A 32 -4.98 -14.00 14.75
N VAL A 33 -3.85 -14.49 14.25
CA VAL A 33 -2.60 -14.68 14.98
C VAL A 33 -1.60 -13.61 14.57
N GLU A 34 -1.03 -12.88 15.55
CA GLU A 34 -0.01 -11.86 15.31
C GLU A 34 1.15 -12.04 16.30
N ARG A 35 2.38 -12.07 15.78
CA ARG A 35 3.58 -12.28 16.61
C ARG A 35 3.93 -11.07 17.46
N GLU A 36 3.62 -9.87 16.98
CA GLU A 36 3.87 -8.62 17.67
C GLU A 36 2.67 -8.22 18.54
N PRO A 37 2.84 -7.38 19.56
CA PRO A 37 1.72 -6.85 20.35
C PRO A 37 0.80 -5.96 19.53
N ARG A 38 1.32 -5.37 18.45
CA ARG A 38 0.59 -4.54 17.47
C ARG A 38 1.31 -4.57 16.12
N ALA A 39 0.63 -4.14 15.06
CA ALA A 39 1.23 -4.06 13.73
C ALA A 39 2.50 -3.18 13.74
N ALA A 40 3.63 -3.74 13.28
CA ALA A 40 4.94 -3.07 13.23
C ALA A 40 5.62 -3.15 11.86
N GLY A 41 5.02 -3.83 10.89
CA GLY A 41 5.55 -4.02 9.54
C GLY A 41 5.21 -2.88 8.57
N ALA A 42 5.19 -3.19 7.26
CA ALA A 42 4.93 -2.22 6.19
C ALA A 42 3.60 -1.46 6.34
N THR A 43 2.59 -2.07 6.97
CA THR A 43 1.26 -1.48 7.18
C THR A 43 1.29 -0.14 7.91
N VAL A 44 2.23 0.06 8.83
CA VAL A 44 2.35 1.31 9.61
C VAL A 44 3.49 2.22 9.13
N ARG A 45 4.23 1.80 8.09
CA ARG A 45 5.44 2.46 7.59
C ARG A 45 5.30 2.98 6.17
N ASN A 46 4.09 3.34 5.75
CA ASN A 46 3.77 3.83 4.41
C ASN A 46 3.15 5.23 4.47
N PHE A 47 2.82 5.81 3.32
CA PHE A 47 2.23 7.15 3.22
C PHE A 47 0.80 7.25 3.77
N GLY A 48 0.08 6.13 3.87
CA GLY A 48 -1.36 6.15 4.14
C GLY A 48 -2.21 6.52 2.93
N MET A 49 -1.67 6.39 1.72
CA MET A 49 -2.41 6.67 0.48
C MET A 49 -3.19 5.45 0.02
N ILE A 50 -4.48 5.61 -0.23
CA ILE A 50 -5.26 4.69 -1.05
C ILE A 50 -5.23 5.28 -2.44
N TRP A 51 -4.57 4.61 -3.38
CA TRP A 51 -4.00 5.20 -4.58
C TRP A 51 -4.54 4.60 -5.91
N PRO A 52 -5.85 4.72 -6.21
CA PRO A 52 -6.43 4.19 -7.44
C PRO A 52 -5.81 4.76 -8.70
N VAL A 53 -5.40 6.04 -8.68
CA VAL A 53 -4.82 6.74 -9.84
C VAL A 53 -3.53 6.09 -10.35
N GLY A 54 -2.74 5.46 -9.47
CA GLY A 54 -1.51 4.76 -9.86
C GLY A 54 -1.73 3.33 -10.37
N MET A 55 -2.92 2.78 -10.24
CA MET A 55 -3.21 1.40 -10.67
C MET A 55 -3.55 1.36 -12.17
N ARG A 56 -3.05 0.34 -12.87
CA ARG A 56 -3.40 0.12 -14.27
C ARG A 56 -4.91 -0.05 -14.44
N ALA A 57 -5.48 0.49 -15.51
CA ALA A 57 -6.89 0.28 -15.85
C ALA A 57 -7.20 -1.22 -16.00
N GLY A 58 -8.37 -1.65 -15.55
CA GLY A 58 -8.79 -3.05 -15.50
C GLY A 58 -8.89 -3.57 -14.07
N GLU A 59 -8.45 -4.80 -13.82
CA GLU A 59 -8.67 -5.52 -12.56
C GLU A 59 -8.04 -4.82 -11.34
N ASP A 60 -6.80 -4.36 -11.43
CA ASP A 60 -6.13 -3.68 -10.33
C ASP A 60 -6.80 -2.35 -9.98
N ARG A 61 -7.26 -1.59 -10.99
CA ARG A 61 -8.03 -0.37 -10.77
C ARG A 61 -9.38 -0.67 -10.09
N GLN A 62 -10.08 -1.71 -10.51
CA GLN A 62 -11.35 -2.13 -9.90
C GLN A 62 -11.15 -2.54 -8.45
N ARG A 63 -10.09 -3.32 -8.15
CA ARG A 63 -9.70 -3.67 -6.78
C ARG A 63 -9.39 -2.43 -5.94
N ALA A 64 -8.66 -1.46 -6.50
CA ALA A 64 -8.32 -0.22 -5.80
C ALA A 64 -9.58 0.60 -5.46
N LEU A 65 -10.52 0.72 -6.39
CA LEU A 65 -11.79 1.41 -6.16
C LEU A 65 -12.65 0.66 -5.12
N ARG A 66 -12.72 -0.69 -5.17
CA ARG A 66 -13.42 -1.47 -4.14
C ARG A 66 -12.74 -1.32 -2.77
N SER A 67 -11.43 -1.35 -2.71
CA SER A 67 -10.69 -1.12 -1.46
C SER A 67 -10.96 0.28 -0.90
N ARG A 68 -11.07 1.30 -1.75
CA ARG A 68 -11.46 2.66 -1.34
C ARG A 68 -12.81 2.66 -0.62
N GLU A 69 -13.81 1.95 -1.15
CA GLU A 69 -15.12 1.80 -0.50
C GLU A 69 -14.99 1.14 0.87
N ILE A 70 -14.22 0.05 0.97
CA ILE A 70 -13.97 -0.65 2.23
C ILE A 70 -13.29 0.27 3.26
N TRP A 71 -12.35 1.12 2.85
CA TRP A 71 -11.73 2.10 3.74
C TRP A 71 -12.73 3.13 4.26
N LEU A 72 -13.69 3.57 3.45
CA LEU A 72 -14.76 4.45 3.87
C LEU A 72 -15.75 3.75 4.81
N GLU A 73 -16.02 2.45 4.61
CA GLU A 73 -16.77 1.62 5.54
C GLU A 73 -16.03 1.53 6.90
N LEU A 74 -14.74 1.21 6.90
CA LEU A 74 -13.90 1.15 8.11
C LEU A 74 -13.80 2.50 8.82
N SER A 75 -13.87 3.60 8.10
CA SER A 75 -13.92 4.93 8.72
C SER A 75 -15.18 5.11 9.57
N ARG A 76 -16.33 4.64 9.07
CA ARG A 76 -17.61 4.71 9.79
C ARG A 76 -17.68 3.72 10.95
N ASP A 77 -17.26 2.47 10.72
CA ASP A 77 -17.53 1.35 11.61
C ASP A 77 -16.40 1.15 12.65
N ALA A 78 -15.15 1.32 12.26
CA ALA A 78 -13.97 1.15 13.11
C ALA A 78 -13.31 2.47 13.54
N GLY A 79 -13.84 3.61 13.10
CA GLY A 79 -13.30 4.94 13.42
C GLY A 79 -11.90 5.18 12.83
N VAL A 80 -11.56 4.51 11.71
CA VAL A 80 -10.31 4.78 10.99
C VAL A 80 -10.35 6.20 10.42
N ASP A 81 -9.26 6.96 10.58
CA ASP A 81 -9.13 8.26 9.94
C ASP A 81 -8.88 8.06 8.43
N ALA A 82 -9.95 8.13 7.64
CA ALA A 82 -9.89 8.07 6.19
C ALA A 82 -10.54 9.32 5.60
N ARG A 83 -9.75 10.15 4.91
CA ARG A 83 -10.15 11.41 4.33
C ARG A 83 -10.09 11.35 2.80
N SER A 84 -11.06 11.97 2.12
CA SER A 84 -11.08 12.09 0.66
C SER A 84 -10.24 13.31 0.22
N ASP A 85 -8.93 13.23 0.45
CA ASP A 85 -8.01 14.33 0.17
C ASP A 85 -7.68 14.44 -1.35
N GLY A 86 -7.78 13.34 -2.11
CA GLY A 86 -7.40 13.33 -3.51
C GLY A 86 -5.90 13.41 -3.72
N SER A 87 -5.48 13.67 -4.97
CA SER A 87 -4.06 13.78 -5.35
C SER A 87 -3.81 14.87 -6.38
N MET A 88 -2.56 15.36 -6.42
CA MET A 88 -2.02 16.28 -7.40
C MET A 88 -0.73 15.71 -8.00
N HIS A 89 -0.72 15.44 -9.30
CA HIS A 89 0.46 15.07 -10.05
C HIS A 89 1.05 16.33 -10.70
N ILE A 90 2.25 16.69 -10.25
CA ILE A 90 2.91 17.95 -10.59
C ILE A 90 3.77 17.75 -11.82
N ALA A 91 3.52 18.50 -12.90
CA ALA A 91 4.37 18.57 -14.08
C ALA A 91 5.21 19.85 -14.07
N ARG A 92 6.54 19.67 -14.06
CA ARG A 92 7.53 20.75 -14.14
C ARG A 92 8.24 20.81 -15.51
N HIS A 93 8.00 19.79 -16.35
CA HIS A 93 8.53 19.68 -17.70
C HIS A 93 7.40 19.37 -18.68
N GLU A 94 7.59 19.80 -19.93
CA GLU A 94 6.58 19.63 -20.99
C GLU A 94 6.28 18.14 -21.29
N ASP A 95 7.29 17.26 -21.18
CA ASP A 95 7.12 15.83 -21.37
C ASP A 95 6.26 15.19 -20.23
N GLU A 96 6.41 15.63 -19.00
CA GLU A 96 5.56 15.23 -17.87
C GLU A 96 4.11 15.69 -18.08
N TRP A 97 3.96 16.95 -18.52
CA TRP A 97 2.64 17.52 -18.81
C TRP A 97 1.94 16.77 -19.94
N ALA A 98 2.68 16.42 -21.01
CA ALA A 98 2.15 15.61 -22.10
C ALA A 98 1.63 14.23 -21.60
N VAL A 99 2.37 13.55 -20.72
CA VAL A 99 1.90 12.28 -20.10
C VAL A 99 0.60 12.47 -19.34
N LEU A 100 0.46 13.52 -18.54
CA LEU A 100 -0.76 13.79 -17.79
C LEU A 100 -1.95 14.11 -18.69
N GLN A 101 -1.72 14.86 -19.79
CA GLN A 101 -2.75 15.13 -20.79
C GLN A 101 -3.20 13.85 -21.52
N GLU A 102 -2.25 13.03 -21.96
CA GLU A 102 -2.50 11.74 -22.60
C GLU A 102 -3.29 10.80 -21.69
N PHE A 103 -2.91 10.74 -20.40
CA PHE A 103 -3.60 9.93 -19.41
C PHE A 103 -5.06 10.36 -19.25
N VAL A 104 -5.32 11.64 -19.04
CA VAL A 104 -6.69 12.18 -18.84
C VAL A 104 -7.54 12.00 -20.10
N ALA A 105 -6.94 12.13 -21.31
CA ALA A 105 -7.63 11.98 -22.57
C ALA A 105 -7.91 10.53 -22.97
N SER A 106 -7.38 9.54 -22.25
CA SER A 106 -7.48 8.13 -22.60
C SER A 106 -8.38 7.35 -21.64
N ASP A 107 -8.71 6.10 -22.02
CA ASP A 107 -9.42 5.16 -21.15
C ASP A 107 -8.61 4.76 -19.89
N ALA A 108 -7.30 5.09 -19.84
CA ALA A 108 -6.47 4.86 -18.66
C ALA A 108 -6.97 5.60 -17.43
N SER A 109 -7.67 6.73 -17.59
CA SER A 109 -8.27 7.51 -16.50
C SER A 109 -9.71 7.08 -16.16
N ALA A 110 -10.28 6.09 -16.87
CA ALA A 110 -11.66 5.67 -16.66
C ALA A 110 -11.94 5.23 -15.20
N GLY A 111 -13.03 5.72 -14.65
CA GLY A 111 -13.44 5.46 -13.26
C GLY A 111 -12.72 6.34 -12.22
N LEU A 112 -11.86 7.26 -12.65
CA LEU A 112 -11.24 8.28 -11.82
C LEU A 112 -11.84 9.66 -12.11
N GLU A 113 -11.85 10.50 -11.12
CA GLU A 113 -12.27 11.91 -11.26
C GLU A 113 -11.02 12.79 -11.44
N CYS A 114 -10.48 12.81 -12.68
CA CYS A 114 -9.28 13.55 -13.02
C CYS A 114 -9.58 14.82 -13.80
N GLU A 115 -8.88 15.92 -13.47
CA GLU A 115 -8.92 17.19 -14.18
C GLU A 115 -7.51 17.77 -14.37
N LEU A 116 -7.32 18.55 -15.42
CA LEU A 116 -6.08 19.26 -15.69
C LEU A 116 -6.21 20.70 -15.21
N LEU A 117 -5.27 21.13 -14.38
CA LEU A 117 -5.25 22.47 -13.80
C LEU A 117 -4.11 23.30 -14.38
N SER A 118 -4.39 24.58 -14.66
CA SER A 118 -3.35 25.56 -14.90
C SER A 118 -2.51 25.80 -13.64
N PRO A 119 -1.27 26.34 -13.74
CA PRO A 119 -0.49 26.72 -12.57
C PRO A 119 -1.23 27.64 -11.60
N GLU A 120 -2.05 28.56 -12.12
CA GLU A 120 -2.84 29.48 -11.32
C GLU A 120 -3.96 28.78 -10.55
N ASP A 121 -4.70 27.87 -11.21
CA ASP A 121 -5.77 27.09 -10.57
C ASP A 121 -5.20 26.12 -9.53
N ALA A 122 -4.08 25.46 -9.84
CA ALA A 122 -3.38 24.56 -8.94
C ALA A 122 -2.89 25.29 -7.67
N SER A 123 -2.33 26.50 -7.81
CA SER A 123 -1.91 27.32 -6.67
C SER A 123 -3.07 27.72 -5.76
N ARG A 124 -4.24 27.98 -6.34
CA ARG A 124 -5.46 28.24 -5.54
C ARG A 124 -5.94 27.00 -4.79
N ALA A 125 -5.82 25.83 -5.40
CA ALA A 125 -6.23 24.57 -4.81
C ALA A 125 -5.25 24.04 -3.73
N HIS A 126 -3.95 24.39 -3.83
CA HIS A 126 -2.93 23.92 -2.89
C HIS A 126 -1.99 25.08 -2.49
N PRO A 127 -2.20 25.71 -1.32
CA PRO A 127 -1.47 26.91 -0.90
C PRO A 127 0.05 26.74 -0.73
N GLY A 128 0.51 25.51 -0.52
CA GLY A 128 1.95 25.19 -0.41
C GLY A 128 2.63 24.91 -1.75
N LEU A 129 1.91 24.92 -2.87
CA LEU A 129 2.48 24.60 -4.18
C LEU A 129 3.40 25.73 -4.67
N ARG A 130 4.58 25.36 -5.17
CA ARG A 130 5.50 26.31 -5.82
C ARG A 130 5.14 26.42 -7.30
N VAL A 131 4.75 27.64 -7.71
CA VAL A 131 4.32 27.90 -9.09
C VAL A 131 5.48 28.20 -10.04
N GLU A 132 6.66 28.56 -9.52
CA GLU A 132 7.83 28.81 -10.33
C GLU A 132 8.29 27.53 -11.04
N GLY A 133 8.33 27.53 -12.36
CA GLY A 133 8.66 26.37 -13.19
C GLY A 133 7.58 25.30 -13.25
N LEU A 134 6.37 25.57 -12.76
CA LEU A 134 5.21 24.67 -12.88
C LEU A 134 4.62 24.80 -14.30
N VAL A 135 4.48 23.67 -15.00
CA VAL A 135 3.84 23.61 -16.33
C VAL A 135 2.34 23.35 -16.20
N GLY A 136 1.96 22.43 -15.31
CA GLY A 136 0.57 22.10 -15.03
C GLY A 136 0.44 21.03 -13.95
N VAL A 137 -0.79 20.72 -13.58
CA VAL A 137 -1.12 19.72 -12.57
C VAL A 137 -2.30 18.87 -13.04
N MET A 138 -2.21 17.56 -12.89
CA MET A 138 -3.39 16.71 -12.91
C MET A 138 -3.87 16.51 -11.46
N ARG A 139 -5.09 16.91 -11.18
CA ARG A 139 -5.79 16.65 -9.93
C ARG A 139 -6.70 15.44 -10.09
N SER A 140 -6.70 14.54 -9.09
CA SER A 140 -7.71 13.50 -8.92
C SER A 140 -8.38 13.66 -7.57
N THR A 141 -9.70 13.48 -7.47
CA THR A 141 -10.46 13.50 -6.21
C THR A 141 -10.76 12.11 -5.67
N THR A 142 -10.25 11.07 -6.33
CA THR A 142 -10.55 9.68 -6.02
C THR A 142 -9.76 9.13 -4.83
N GLU A 143 -8.55 9.62 -4.58
CA GLU A 143 -7.64 9.08 -3.58
C GLU A 143 -8.08 9.40 -2.15
N LEU A 144 -7.73 8.49 -1.20
CA LEU A 144 -7.92 8.73 0.23
C LEU A 144 -6.58 8.86 0.95
N ALA A 145 -6.59 9.68 2.01
CA ALA A 145 -5.57 9.68 3.05
C ALA A 145 -6.06 8.87 4.26
N VAL A 146 -5.27 7.92 4.70
CA VAL A 146 -5.49 7.11 5.91
C VAL A 146 -4.31 7.29 6.86
N GLU A 147 -4.54 7.41 8.17
CA GLU A 147 -3.44 7.45 9.15
C GLU A 147 -2.93 6.01 9.42
N PRO A 148 -1.82 5.57 8.78
CA PRO A 148 -1.40 4.17 8.81
C PRO A 148 -0.92 3.73 10.20
N ARG A 149 -0.39 4.65 11.02
CA ARG A 149 0.13 4.36 12.36
C ARG A 149 -0.94 3.90 13.34
N THR A 150 -2.21 4.26 13.09
CA THR A 150 -3.35 3.93 13.97
C THR A 150 -4.40 3.06 13.29
N ALA A 151 -4.44 3.02 11.96
CA ALA A 151 -5.48 2.29 11.21
C ALA A 151 -5.51 0.80 11.56
N ALA A 152 -4.33 0.14 11.59
CA ALA A 152 -4.25 -1.29 11.91
C ALA A 152 -4.78 -1.60 13.32
N ASP A 153 -4.42 -0.81 14.33
CA ASP A 153 -4.88 -0.99 15.70
C ASP A 153 -6.39 -0.76 15.84
N ARG A 154 -6.94 0.24 15.14
CA ARG A 154 -8.38 0.51 15.13
C ARG A 154 -9.18 -0.61 14.46
N ILE A 155 -8.71 -1.10 13.32
CA ILE A 155 -9.33 -2.25 12.63
C ILE A 155 -9.26 -3.49 13.54
N ALA A 156 -8.10 -3.78 14.13
CA ALA A 156 -7.92 -4.93 15.02
C ALA A 156 -8.84 -4.86 16.26
N ALA A 157 -8.96 -3.70 16.90
CA ALA A 157 -9.86 -3.49 18.03
C ALA A 157 -11.33 -3.66 17.65
N TRP A 158 -11.72 -3.14 16.49
CA TRP A 158 -13.08 -3.30 15.99
C TRP A 158 -13.41 -4.76 15.65
N LEU A 159 -12.50 -5.47 14.97
CA LEU A 159 -12.65 -6.90 14.68
C LEU A 159 -12.81 -7.74 15.96
N GLU A 160 -11.99 -7.46 16.99
CA GLU A 160 -12.06 -8.13 18.28
C GLU A 160 -13.40 -7.87 18.98
N SER A 161 -13.87 -6.63 18.99
CA SER A 161 -15.18 -6.28 19.54
C SER A 161 -16.35 -6.88 18.75
N SER A 162 -16.12 -7.23 17.48
CA SER A 162 -17.09 -7.86 16.59
C SER A 162 -17.01 -9.40 16.59
N GLY A 163 -16.19 -10.01 17.47
CA GLY A 163 -16.16 -11.45 17.71
C GLY A 163 -15.00 -12.19 17.04
N VAL A 164 -14.05 -11.52 16.40
CA VAL A 164 -12.81 -12.16 15.93
C VAL A 164 -11.90 -12.47 17.11
N THR A 165 -11.41 -13.70 17.20
CA THR A 165 -10.43 -14.11 18.23
C THR A 165 -9.05 -13.58 17.85
N MET A 166 -8.53 -12.60 18.61
CA MET A 166 -7.21 -12.00 18.38
C MET A 166 -6.15 -12.62 19.29
N LEU A 167 -5.11 -13.22 18.71
CA LEU A 167 -3.97 -13.83 19.41
C LEU A 167 -2.71 -13.01 19.11
N ARG A 168 -2.41 -12.02 19.96
CA ARG A 168 -1.24 -11.14 19.85
C ARG A 168 -0.05 -11.70 20.63
N SER A 169 1.15 -11.23 20.31
CA SER A 169 2.43 -11.67 20.93
C SER A 169 2.63 -13.18 20.84
N THR A 170 2.12 -13.79 19.77
CA THR A 170 2.16 -15.24 19.55
C THR A 170 2.38 -15.49 18.06
N ALA A 171 3.45 -16.21 17.70
CA ALA A 171 3.73 -16.52 16.31
C ALA A 171 3.16 -17.88 15.92
N ALA A 172 2.70 -18.00 14.67
CA ALA A 172 2.49 -19.29 14.02
C ALA A 172 3.85 -19.81 13.54
N VAL A 173 4.17 -21.06 13.90
CA VAL A 173 5.43 -21.72 13.53
C VAL A 173 5.24 -22.81 12.49
N ARG A 174 4.02 -23.30 12.32
CA ARG A 174 3.67 -24.32 11.33
C ARG A 174 2.21 -24.17 10.92
N CYS A 175 1.94 -24.29 9.63
CA CYS A 175 0.60 -24.37 9.07
C CYS A 175 0.51 -25.63 8.20
N GLU A 176 -0.49 -26.46 8.49
CA GLU A 176 -0.84 -27.68 7.76
C GLU A 176 -2.33 -27.64 7.42
N THR A 177 -2.80 -28.59 6.63
CA THR A 177 -4.23 -28.71 6.32
C THR A 177 -5.05 -28.75 7.61
N GLY A 178 -5.84 -27.71 7.81
CA GLY A 178 -6.77 -27.60 8.95
C GLY A 178 -6.14 -27.25 10.30
N VAL A 179 -4.81 -27.01 10.38
CA VAL A 179 -4.13 -26.78 11.67
C VAL A 179 -3.06 -25.67 11.57
N VAL A 180 -3.03 -24.79 12.57
CA VAL A 180 -1.95 -23.81 12.81
C VAL A 180 -1.35 -24.09 14.18
N VAL A 181 -0.02 -24.29 14.24
CA VAL A 181 0.73 -24.50 15.49
C VAL A 181 1.40 -23.20 15.90
N LEU A 182 1.24 -22.84 17.18
CA LEU A 182 1.75 -21.60 17.75
C LEU A 182 3.05 -21.82 18.54
N THR A 183 3.79 -20.75 18.80
CA THR A 183 5.04 -20.76 19.57
C THR A 183 4.90 -21.24 21.00
N ASP A 184 3.72 -21.11 21.60
CA ASP A 184 3.41 -21.57 22.96
C ASP A 184 2.90 -23.06 23.02
N GLY A 185 2.92 -23.73 21.87
CA GLY A 185 2.50 -25.12 21.73
C GLY A 185 1.00 -25.33 21.55
N ARG A 186 0.19 -24.29 21.56
CA ARG A 186 -1.24 -24.39 21.22
C ARG A 186 -1.43 -24.69 19.74
N GLU A 187 -2.49 -25.44 19.46
CA GLU A 187 -2.96 -25.71 18.09
C GLU A 187 -4.33 -25.05 17.88
N LEU A 188 -4.46 -24.36 16.77
CA LEU A 188 -5.73 -23.82 16.28
C LEU A 188 -6.21 -24.68 15.11
N TYR A 189 -7.49 -25.01 15.11
CA TYR A 189 -8.11 -25.82 14.07
C TYR A 189 -9.04 -24.95 13.23
N GLY A 190 -8.93 -25.00 11.88
CA GLY A 190 -9.74 -24.19 10.98
C GLY A 190 -9.85 -24.77 9.58
N HIS A 191 -10.96 -24.46 8.90
CA HIS A 191 -11.22 -24.97 7.55
C HIS A 191 -10.38 -24.25 6.49
N ALA A 192 -10.22 -22.95 6.62
CA ALA A 192 -9.39 -22.12 5.72
C ALA A 192 -8.29 -21.40 6.52
N ILE A 193 -7.06 -21.44 6.04
CA ILE A 193 -5.91 -20.77 6.66
C ILE A 193 -5.34 -19.79 5.65
N ASN A 194 -5.24 -18.51 6.04
CA ASN A 194 -4.62 -17.46 5.23
C ASN A 194 -3.31 -17.00 5.87
N VAL A 195 -2.20 -17.18 5.16
CA VAL A 195 -0.86 -16.79 5.61
C VAL A 195 -0.47 -15.47 4.95
N CYS A 196 -0.37 -14.41 5.76
CA CYS A 196 -0.06 -13.04 5.36
C CYS A 196 1.21 -12.55 6.08
N SER A 197 2.34 -13.21 5.81
CA SER A 197 3.62 -13.06 6.57
C SER A 197 4.33 -11.72 6.34
N GLY A 198 3.88 -10.86 5.42
CA GLY A 198 4.55 -9.59 5.10
C GLY A 198 5.99 -9.79 4.62
N ALA A 199 6.96 -9.19 5.32
CA ALA A 199 8.38 -9.31 4.97
C ALA A 199 9.06 -10.58 5.50
N ASP A 200 8.36 -11.42 6.27
CA ASP A 200 8.89 -12.70 6.72
C ASP A 200 8.67 -13.79 5.66
N LEU A 201 9.73 -14.08 4.92
CA LEU A 201 9.75 -15.08 3.84
C LEU A 201 10.39 -16.41 4.27
N ARG A 202 10.73 -16.59 5.56
CA ARG A 202 11.63 -17.66 6.01
C ARG A 202 10.96 -18.67 6.95
N VAL A 203 9.95 -18.26 7.71
CA VAL A 203 9.34 -19.14 8.73
C VAL A 203 8.28 -20.04 8.10
N LEU A 204 7.29 -19.45 7.42
CA LEU A 204 6.20 -20.21 6.83
C LEU A 204 6.34 -20.28 5.31
N PHE A 205 6.42 -21.50 4.78
CA PHE A 205 6.46 -21.79 3.33
C PHE A 205 7.58 -21.07 2.54
N PRO A 206 8.85 -21.10 2.99
CA PRO A 206 9.95 -20.42 2.29
C PRO A 206 10.09 -20.84 0.83
N ASP A 207 9.90 -22.13 0.52
CA ASP A 207 9.94 -22.65 -0.85
C ASP A 207 8.89 -22.03 -1.78
N ALA A 208 7.75 -21.60 -1.24
CA ALA A 208 6.72 -20.94 -2.04
C ALA A 208 7.17 -19.55 -2.50
N TYR A 209 7.89 -18.83 -1.65
CA TYR A 209 8.48 -17.54 -2.00
C TYR A 209 9.64 -17.66 -2.97
N GLU A 210 10.51 -18.65 -2.76
CA GLU A 210 11.66 -18.90 -3.63
C GLU A 210 11.21 -19.25 -5.05
N ARG A 211 10.29 -20.20 -5.21
CA ARG A 211 9.72 -20.59 -6.52
C ARG A 211 9.06 -19.43 -7.27
N GLN A 212 8.53 -18.43 -6.56
CA GLN A 212 7.86 -17.27 -7.14
C GLN A 212 8.79 -16.05 -7.27
N GLN A 213 10.10 -16.24 -7.11
CA GLN A 213 11.13 -15.20 -7.24
C GLN A 213 10.80 -13.94 -6.39
N VAL A 214 10.38 -14.18 -5.14
CA VAL A 214 10.05 -13.08 -4.22
C VAL A 214 11.33 -12.50 -3.65
N SER A 215 11.44 -11.17 -3.70
CA SER A 215 12.50 -10.39 -3.08
C SER A 215 11.91 -9.42 -2.04
N LEU A 216 12.76 -8.87 -1.19
CA LEU A 216 12.39 -7.77 -0.33
C LEU A 216 12.69 -6.44 -1.02
N CYS A 217 11.81 -5.47 -0.83
CA CYS A 217 12.01 -4.08 -1.19
C CYS A 217 12.07 -3.26 0.09
N LYS A 218 13.18 -2.54 0.29
CA LYS A 218 13.34 -1.53 1.34
C LYS A 218 13.12 -0.16 0.74
N LEU A 219 12.40 0.70 1.44
CA LEU A 219 12.19 2.09 1.06
C LEU A 219 12.44 3.02 2.24
N GLN A 220 13.16 4.12 2.00
CA GLN A 220 13.41 5.15 2.99
C GLN A 220 12.30 6.19 2.96
N MET A 221 11.85 6.58 4.14
CA MET A 221 10.76 7.54 4.33
C MET A 221 11.08 8.48 5.48
N MET A 222 10.46 9.65 5.46
CA MET A 222 10.63 10.67 6.48
C MET A 222 9.31 11.33 6.85
N SER A 223 9.30 11.97 8.01
CA SER A 223 8.25 12.87 8.44
C SER A 223 8.85 14.26 8.63
N LEU A 224 8.19 15.27 8.06
CA LEU A 224 8.54 16.66 8.30
C LEU A 224 7.54 17.30 9.25
N SER A 225 7.99 18.30 10.02
CA SER A 225 7.11 19.13 10.82
C SER A 225 6.02 19.78 9.95
N ALA A 226 4.90 20.12 10.58
CA ALA A 226 3.80 20.76 9.88
C ALA A 226 4.24 22.10 9.27
N PRO A 227 4.06 22.32 7.95
CA PRO A 227 4.24 23.63 7.37
C PRO A 227 3.11 24.59 7.78
N SER A 228 3.27 25.88 7.47
CA SER A 228 2.24 26.90 7.73
C SER A 228 0.99 26.78 6.86
N TRP A 229 1.04 25.94 5.82
CA TRP A 229 -0.09 25.67 4.91
C TRP A 229 -0.72 24.29 5.17
N ARG A 230 -1.94 24.12 4.69
CA ARG A 230 -2.64 22.84 4.64
C ARG A 230 -2.90 22.44 3.20
N ALA A 231 -2.43 21.24 2.85
CA ALA A 231 -2.79 20.61 1.58
C ALA A 231 -4.16 19.93 1.72
N GLY A 232 -4.94 19.99 0.66
CA GLY A 232 -6.17 19.21 0.52
C GLY A 232 -5.98 18.00 -0.39
N ALA A 233 -4.72 17.61 -0.71
CA ALA A 233 -4.40 16.53 -1.62
C ALA A 233 -2.99 15.99 -1.37
N HIS A 234 -2.77 14.73 -1.73
CA HIS A 234 -1.43 14.16 -1.87
C HIS A 234 -0.68 14.82 -3.03
N VAL A 235 0.63 14.97 -2.91
CA VAL A 235 1.48 15.48 -3.98
C VAL A 235 2.34 14.36 -4.55
N ALA A 236 2.41 14.27 -5.87
CA ALA A 236 3.23 13.32 -6.62
C ALA A 236 4.03 14.06 -7.70
N GLY A 237 5.34 13.89 -7.73
CA GLY A 237 6.22 14.50 -8.73
C GLY A 237 6.33 13.71 -10.03
N GLY A 238 6.96 14.29 -11.04
CA GLY A 238 7.13 13.67 -12.37
C GLY A 238 7.81 12.30 -12.36
N LEU A 239 8.72 12.04 -11.40
CA LEU A 239 9.33 10.71 -11.20
C LEU A 239 8.30 9.60 -10.98
N THR A 240 7.13 9.91 -10.41
CA THR A 240 6.05 8.94 -10.16
C THR A 240 5.41 8.42 -11.44
N LEU A 241 5.45 9.19 -12.52
CA LEU A 241 4.90 8.80 -13.83
C LEU A 241 5.61 7.55 -14.38
N GLY A 242 6.94 7.48 -14.22
CA GLY A 242 7.72 6.31 -14.61
C GLY A 242 7.58 5.10 -13.68
N HIS A 243 7.04 5.30 -12.48
CA HIS A 243 6.92 4.25 -11.45
C HIS A 243 5.57 3.52 -11.51
N TYR A 244 4.48 4.23 -11.73
CA TYR A 244 3.13 3.66 -11.70
C TYR A 244 2.66 3.14 -13.05
N ALA A 245 2.15 1.90 -13.05
CA ALA A 245 1.67 1.22 -14.26
C ALA A 245 0.47 1.90 -14.93
N ALA A 246 -0.19 2.83 -14.27
CA ALA A 246 -1.29 3.60 -14.83
C ALA A 246 -0.90 4.44 -16.05
N PHE A 247 0.36 4.88 -16.11
CA PHE A 247 0.89 5.75 -17.17
C PHE A 247 1.64 5.02 -18.28
N GLU A 248 1.80 3.68 -18.18
CA GLU A 248 2.61 2.87 -19.11
C GLU A 248 2.20 3.00 -20.58
N ASP A 249 0.92 3.20 -20.83
CA ASP A 249 0.37 3.31 -22.18
C ASP A 249 0.39 4.76 -22.74
N CYS A 250 0.96 5.74 -21.99
CA CYS A 250 1.12 7.12 -22.43
C CYS A 250 2.36 7.26 -23.34
N PRO A 251 2.20 7.71 -24.60
CA PRO A 251 3.30 7.80 -25.56
C PRO A 251 4.49 8.65 -25.09
N SER A 252 4.23 9.76 -24.40
CA SER A 252 5.25 10.68 -23.92
C SER A 252 6.06 10.16 -22.72
N LEU A 253 5.66 9.04 -22.11
CA LEU A 253 6.36 8.47 -20.94
C LEU A 253 7.81 8.08 -21.24
N THR A 254 8.09 7.64 -22.49
CA THR A 254 9.45 7.32 -22.93
C THR A 254 10.39 8.53 -22.80
N SER A 255 9.93 9.72 -23.23
CA SER A 255 10.71 10.96 -23.14
C SER A 255 11.00 11.35 -21.67
N VAL A 256 10.02 11.18 -20.79
CA VAL A 256 10.19 11.41 -19.34
C VAL A 256 11.29 10.50 -18.78
N ARG A 257 11.23 9.19 -19.08
CA ARG A 257 12.22 8.20 -18.62
C ARG A 257 13.63 8.50 -19.15
N GLU A 258 13.77 8.84 -20.43
CA GLU A 258 15.05 9.18 -21.04
C GLU A 258 15.64 10.46 -20.44
N ARG A 259 14.82 11.48 -20.17
CA ARG A 259 15.26 12.72 -19.53
C ARG A 259 15.79 12.44 -18.14
N TYR A 260 15.04 11.75 -17.27
CA TYR A 260 15.49 11.42 -15.93
C TYR A 260 16.74 10.54 -15.91
N ALA A 261 16.85 9.56 -16.80
CA ALA A 261 18.05 8.72 -16.92
C ALA A 261 19.30 9.53 -17.30
N ARG A 262 19.14 10.58 -18.12
CA ARG A 262 20.24 11.44 -18.55
C ARG A 262 20.61 12.49 -17.51
N GLU A 263 19.62 13.14 -16.91
CA GLU A 263 19.81 14.35 -16.10
C GLU A 263 19.95 14.04 -14.61
N GLN A 264 19.29 13.00 -14.15
CA GLN A 264 19.23 12.64 -12.74
C GLN A 264 19.36 11.10 -12.51
N PRO A 265 20.48 10.48 -12.98
CA PRO A 265 20.66 9.03 -12.91
C PRO A 265 20.60 8.46 -11.48
N PHE A 266 20.95 9.25 -10.47
CA PHE A 266 20.87 8.89 -9.06
C PHE A 266 19.45 8.44 -8.64
N PHE A 267 18.42 9.09 -9.16
CA PHE A 267 17.03 8.69 -8.84
C PHE A 267 16.70 7.30 -9.41
N GLY A 268 17.14 7.01 -10.64
CA GLY A 268 16.96 5.70 -11.26
C GLY A 268 17.75 4.61 -10.54
N GLU A 269 19.00 4.90 -10.13
CA GLU A 269 19.88 3.95 -9.41
C GLU A 269 19.26 3.51 -8.08
N HIS A 270 18.59 4.43 -7.36
CA HIS A 270 18.01 4.17 -6.05
C HIS A 270 16.47 4.00 -6.08
N GLY A 271 15.88 3.93 -7.27
CA GLY A 271 14.44 3.79 -7.45
C GLY A 271 13.64 4.88 -6.74
N ILE A 272 14.18 6.11 -6.72
CA ILE A 272 13.53 7.23 -6.03
C ILE A 272 12.38 7.75 -6.88
N HIS A 273 11.20 7.82 -6.28
CA HIS A 273 10.08 8.60 -6.77
C HIS A 273 9.46 9.36 -5.60
N VAL A 274 9.14 10.63 -5.77
CA VAL A 274 8.84 11.48 -4.62
C VAL A 274 7.36 11.79 -4.54
N MET A 275 6.80 11.47 -3.38
CA MET A 275 5.43 11.76 -3.00
C MET A 275 5.37 12.37 -1.61
N SER A 276 4.27 13.06 -1.33
CA SER A 276 3.99 13.65 -0.02
C SER A 276 2.52 13.47 0.36
N ALA A 277 2.28 13.07 1.61
CA ALA A 277 0.97 13.02 2.24
C ALA A 277 0.96 13.90 3.48
N GLN A 278 -0.09 14.71 3.68
CA GLN A 278 -0.25 15.48 4.90
C GLN A 278 -1.19 14.75 5.87
N ARG A 279 -0.70 14.51 7.09
CA ARG A 279 -1.48 13.90 8.17
C ARG A 279 -2.49 14.89 8.76
N ALA A 280 -3.43 14.39 9.55
CA ALA A 280 -4.43 15.22 10.24
C ALA A 280 -3.79 16.26 11.19
N ASP A 281 -2.66 15.93 11.83
CA ASP A 281 -1.88 16.85 12.68
C ASP A 281 -1.11 17.90 11.88
N GLY A 282 -1.06 17.78 10.56
CA GLY A 282 -0.38 18.68 9.63
C GLY A 282 1.04 18.28 9.27
N THR A 283 1.63 17.30 9.93
CA THR A 283 2.95 16.79 9.55
C THR A 283 2.91 16.17 8.16
N LEU A 284 4.03 16.25 7.44
CA LEU A 284 4.16 15.63 6.12
C LEU A 284 4.86 14.28 6.23
N VAL A 285 4.34 13.27 5.56
CA VAL A 285 5.07 12.03 5.24
C VAL A 285 5.60 12.17 3.83
N ILE A 286 6.89 11.94 3.66
CA ILE A 286 7.57 12.07 2.37
C ILE A 286 8.44 10.84 2.09
N GLY A 287 8.65 10.52 0.85
CA GLY A 287 9.47 9.41 0.37
C GLY A 287 9.28 9.24 -1.13
N ASP A 288 9.75 8.17 -1.68
CA ASP A 288 10.55 7.10 -1.12
C ASP A 288 11.62 6.62 -2.12
N SER A 289 12.50 5.74 -1.66
CA SER A 289 13.47 5.00 -2.46
C SER A 289 13.06 3.52 -2.58
N HIS A 290 13.71 2.76 -3.50
CA HIS A 290 13.45 1.33 -3.66
C HIS A 290 14.76 0.55 -3.81
N GLU A 291 15.16 -0.12 -2.74
CA GLU A 291 16.32 -1.04 -2.73
C GLU A 291 15.80 -2.48 -2.72
N TYR A 292 16.19 -3.28 -3.72
CA TYR A 292 15.78 -4.68 -3.85
C TYR A 292 16.89 -5.64 -3.44
N GLY A 293 16.54 -6.72 -2.73
CA GLY A 293 17.50 -7.74 -2.35
C GLY A 293 16.90 -8.86 -1.50
N PRO A 294 17.69 -9.92 -1.22
CA PRO A 294 17.27 -11.05 -0.39
C PRO A 294 17.14 -10.67 1.10
N GLY A 295 17.61 -9.47 1.48
CA GLY A 295 17.50 -8.89 2.81
C GLY A 295 17.61 -7.37 2.73
N ALA A 296 16.91 -6.68 3.61
CA ALA A 296 16.97 -5.23 3.72
C ALA A 296 18.24 -4.81 4.49
N SER A 297 19.00 -3.84 3.97
CA SER A 297 20.05 -3.19 4.73
C SER A 297 19.49 -2.55 5.99
N PRO A 298 20.09 -2.73 7.18
CA PRO A 298 19.64 -2.04 8.38
C PRO A 298 20.00 -0.54 8.40
N PHE A 299 20.85 -0.11 7.48
CA PHE A 299 21.34 1.27 7.38
C PHE A 299 20.56 2.05 6.34
N ASP A 300 20.20 3.28 6.68
CA ASP A 300 19.59 4.26 5.79
C ASP A 300 20.66 5.24 5.30
N ARG A 301 20.56 5.65 4.04
CA ARG A 301 21.51 6.57 3.39
C ARG A 301 20.97 7.99 3.45
N GLU A 302 21.76 8.94 3.98
CA GLU A 302 21.36 10.35 4.07
C GLU A 302 21.32 11.03 2.71
N ASP A 303 22.18 10.65 1.74
CA ASP A 303 22.13 11.20 0.39
C ASP A 303 20.82 10.89 -0.35
N ILE A 304 20.19 9.75 -0.07
CA ILE A 304 18.83 9.42 -0.55
C ILE A 304 17.79 10.32 0.14
N ASN A 305 17.88 10.49 1.45
CA ASN A 305 16.99 11.35 2.21
C ASN A 305 17.07 12.81 1.71
N ASP A 306 18.28 13.31 1.52
CA ASP A 306 18.53 14.67 1.01
C ASP A 306 17.97 14.84 -0.41
N ALA A 307 18.15 13.85 -1.29
CA ALA A 307 17.61 13.88 -2.64
C ALA A 307 16.07 13.96 -2.64
N ILE A 308 15.39 13.20 -1.78
CA ILE A 308 13.93 13.21 -1.62
C ILE A 308 13.46 14.59 -1.14
N VAL A 309 14.09 15.15 -0.09
CA VAL A 309 13.71 16.46 0.46
C VAL A 309 13.93 17.56 -0.58
N ASN A 310 15.08 17.56 -1.26
CA ASN A 310 15.42 18.56 -2.26
C ASN A 310 14.43 18.54 -3.43
N TYR A 311 14.13 17.34 -3.96
CA TYR A 311 13.16 17.20 -5.05
C TYR A 311 11.75 17.66 -4.65
N LEU A 312 11.28 17.28 -3.45
CA LEU A 312 9.98 17.74 -2.96
C LEU A 312 9.97 19.27 -2.78
N GLY A 313 11.08 19.86 -2.31
CA GLY A 313 11.24 21.30 -2.14
C GLY A 313 11.17 22.11 -3.43
N GLU A 314 11.33 21.46 -4.60
CA GLU A 314 11.06 22.09 -5.90
C GLU A 314 9.56 22.26 -6.18
N MET A 315 8.71 21.39 -5.59
CA MET A 315 7.27 21.33 -5.83
C MET A 315 6.45 22.06 -4.78
N VAL A 316 6.86 21.96 -3.51
CA VAL A 316 6.13 22.56 -2.37
C VAL A 316 7.05 23.38 -1.48
N ASP A 317 6.46 24.34 -0.77
CA ASP A 317 7.20 25.22 0.16
C ASP A 317 7.49 24.46 1.47
N LEU A 318 8.77 24.13 1.67
CA LEU A 318 9.29 23.45 2.86
C LEU A 318 10.12 24.37 3.77
N ARG A 319 10.17 25.69 3.53
CA ARG A 319 11.10 26.61 4.24
C ARG A 319 10.96 26.61 5.75
N GLU A 320 9.79 26.36 6.29
CA GLU A 320 9.51 26.34 7.72
C GLU A 320 9.46 24.93 8.31
N THR A 321 9.84 23.92 7.51
CA THR A 321 9.79 22.52 7.94
C THR A 321 11.17 22.00 8.32
N HIS A 322 11.19 20.97 9.15
CA HIS A 322 12.38 20.18 9.48
C HIS A 322 12.01 18.72 9.63
N VAL A 323 12.97 17.83 9.43
CA VAL A 323 12.76 16.39 9.60
C VAL A 323 12.57 16.07 11.09
N ILE A 324 11.47 15.38 11.43
CA ILE A 324 11.16 14.94 12.80
C ILE A 324 11.39 13.44 12.98
N ASP A 325 11.12 12.62 11.95
CA ASP A 325 11.35 11.17 11.99
C ASP A 325 11.94 10.67 10.65
N ARG A 326 12.79 9.65 10.75
CA ARG A 326 13.25 8.83 9.63
C ARG A 326 12.99 7.37 9.94
N TRP A 327 12.55 6.62 8.94
CA TRP A 327 12.38 5.16 9.04
C TRP A 327 12.49 4.52 7.67
N HIS A 328 12.57 3.21 7.64
CA HIS A 328 12.37 2.46 6.41
C HIS A 328 11.20 1.48 6.53
N GLY A 329 10.50 1.28 5.42
CA GLY A 329 9.56 0.21 5.22
C GLY A 329 10.25 -0.97 4.52
N VAL A 330 9.77 -2.19 4.80
CA VAL A 330 10.20 -3.38 4.06
C VAL A 330 8.97 -4.19 3.69
N TYR A 331 8.84 -4.53 2.40
CA TYR A 331 7.77 -5.38 1.92
C TYR A 331 8.26 -6.41 0.89
N ALA A 332 7.51 -7.48 0.73
CA ALA A 332 7.77 -8.51 -0.26
C ALA A 332 7.28 -8.08 -1.64
N LYS A 333 8.07 -8.34 -2.68
CA LYS A 333 7.74 -8.04 -4.08
C LYS A 333 8.16 -9.19 -4.98
N ARG A 334 7.33 -9.52 -5.97
CA ARG A 334 7.66 -10.44 -7.05
C ARG A 334 8.56 -9.74 -8.06
N MET A 335 9.61 -10.43 -8.50
CA MET A 335 10.57 -9.89 -9.48
C MET A 335 10.21 -10.24 -10.92
N ASP A 336 9.13 -11.01 -11.13
CA ASP A 336 8.63 -11.40 -12.44
C ASP A 336 7.58 -10.42 -13.02
N GLY A 337 7.36 -9.27 -12.34
CA GLY A 337 6.41 -8.24 -12.77
C GLY A 337 4.95 -8.48 -12.37
N GLN A 338 4.64 -9.61 -11.71
CA GLN A 338 3.30 -9.85 -11.19
C GLN A 338 3.06 -9.04 -9.90
N THR A 339 1.83 -8.57 -9.70
CA THR A 339 1.47 -7.68 -8.58
C THR A 339 1.10 -8.41 -7.29
N VAL A 340 0.75 -9.69 -7.35
CA VAL A 340 0.26 -10.45 -6.19
C VAL A 340 0.84 -11.86 -6.20
N LEU A 341 1.31 -12.33 -5.06
CA LEU A 341 1.56 -13.75 -4.83
C LEU A 341 0.35 -14.35 -4.13
N ARG A 342 -0.29 -15.30 -4.80
CA ARG A 342 -1.32 -16.17 -4.23
C ARG A 342 -1.01 -17.61 -4.60
N CYS A 343 -0.81 -18.46 -3.63
CA CYS A 343 -0.62 -19.90 -3.83
C CYS A 343 -1.18 -20.70 -2.67
N GLU A 344 -1.39 -22.00 -2.90
CA GLU A 344 -1.86 -22.96 -1.92
C GLU A 344 -0.78 -24.05 -1.74
N PRO A 345 0.19 -23.85 -0.83
CA PRO A 345 1.29 -24.79 -0.62
C PRO A 345 0.85 -26.16 -0.11
N VAL A 346 -0.21 -26.19 0.70
CA VAL A 346 -0.91 -27.39 1.17
C VAL A 346 -2.41 -27.15 1.15
N PRO A 347 -3.26 -28.18 0.99
CA PRO A 347 -4.70 -28.03 0.88
C PRO A 347 -5.30 -27.20 2.01
N GLY A 348 -6.11 -26.21 1.69
CA GLY A 348 -6.78 -25.33 2.65
C GLY A 348 -5.89 -24.23 3.25
N VAL A 349 -4.60 -24.12 2.86
CA VAL A 349 -3.70 -23.06 3.31
C VAL A 349 -3.33 -22.17 2.13
N THR A 350 -3.85 -20.95 2.10
CA THR A 350 -3.52 -19.94 1.10
C THR A 350 -2.46 -18.97 1.62
N VAL A 351 -1.32 -18.89 0.94
CA VAL A 351 -0.34 -17.81 1.14
C VAL A 351 -0.73 -16.64 0.25
N LEU A 352 -0.91 -15.46 0.84
CA LEU A 352 -1.15 -14.21 0.15
C LEU A 352 -0.09 -13.18 0.54
N ASN A 353 0.64 -12.67 -0.44
CA ASN A 353 1.72 -11.71 -0.21
C ASN A 353 2.05 -10.90 -1.49
N CYS A 354 3.10 -10.13 -1.45
CA CYS A 354 3.72 -9.45 -2.60
C CYS A 354 2.80 -8.46 -3.35
N VAL A 355 1.86 -7.81 -2.64
CA VAL A 355 1.07 -6.71 -3.23
C VAL A 355 1.91 -5.45 -3.49
N GLY A 356 3.24 -5.57 -3.41
CA GLY A 356 4.19 -4.47 -3.56
C GLY A 356 3.95 -3.36 -2.57
N GLY A 357 4.20 -2.11 -2.96
CA GLY A 357 3.85 -0.91 -2.18
C GLY A 357 2.34 -0.63 -2.10
N ALA A 358 1.50 -1.39 -2.81
CA ALA A 358 0.06 -1.12 -2.95
C ALA A 358 -0.83 -1.88 -1.94
N GLY A 359 -0.27 -2.37 -0.82
CA GLY A 359 -1.01 -3.16 0.16
C GLY A 359 -2.26 -2.48 0.70
N MET A 360 -2.19 -1.19 1.01
CA MET A 360 -3.32 -0.39 1.48
C MET A 360 -4.38 -0.20 0.38
N THR A 361 -3.93 -0.10 -0.87
CA THR A 361 -4.78 0.16 -2.04
C THR A 361 -5.48 -1.10 -2.57
N LEU A 362 -4.82 -2.26 -2.54
CA LEU A 362 -5.34 -3.49 -3.18
C LEU A 362 -5.78 -4.55 -2.17
N GLY A 363 -5.14 -4.58 -0.99
CA GLY A 363 -5.30 -5.65 0.00
C GLY A 363 -6.74 -5.93 0.43
N PRO A 364 -7.56 -4.91 0.75
CA PRO A 364 -8.94 -5.13 1.16
C PRO A 364 -9.80 -5.86 0.11
N ALA A 365 -9.76 -5.43 -1.14
CA ALA A 365 -10.53 -6.06 -2.21
C ALA A 365 -10.02 -7.47 -2.54
N ILE A 366 -8.70 -7.67 -2.57
CA ILE A 366 -8.11 -9.00 -2.79
C ILE A 366 -8.56 -9.97 -1.70
N ALA A 367 -8.61 -9.55 -0.44
CA ALA A 367 -9.07 -10.38 0.66
C ALA A 367 -10.55 -10.79 0.50
N GLU A 368 -11.43 -9.87 0.09
CA GLU A 368 -12.83 -10.21 -0.25
C GLU A 368 -12.91 -11.26 -1.37
N GLU A 369 -12.11 -11.11 -2.43
CA GLU A 369 -12.06 -12.07 -3.53
C GLU A 369 -11.63 -13.47 -3.06
N VAL A 370 -10.56 -13.54 -2.25
CA VAL A 370 -10.03 -14.81 -1.71
C VAL A 370 -11.05 -15.50 -0.82
N VAL A 371 -11.68 -14.77 0.10
CA VAL A 371 -12.69 -15.32 1.00
C VAL A 371 -13.90 -15.83 0.25
N ARG A 372 -14.41 -15.05 -0.70
CA ARG A 372 -15.53 -15.44 -1.56
C ARG A 372 -15.25 -16.74 -2.34
N GLN A 373 -14.06 -16.85 -2.93
CA GLN A 373 -13.67 -18.02 -3.71
C GLN A 373 -13.52 -19.28 -2.84
N SER A 374 -12.91 -19.17 -1.66
CA SER A 374 -12.74 -20.32 -0.74
C SER A 374 -14.08 -20.90 -0.28
N ARG A 375 -15.12 -20.07 -0.14
CA ARG A 375 -16.47 -20.53 0.22
C ARG A 375 -17.18 -21.29 -0.91
N ASN A 376 -17.02 -20.87 -2.16
CA ASN A 376 -17.64 -21.55 -3.31
C ASN A 376 -17.12 -22.98 -3.45
N PHE A 377 -15.82 -23.21 -3.26
CA PHE A 377 -15.23 -24.56 -3.26
C PHE A 377 -15.77 -25.45 -2.11
N ALA A 378 -16.01 -24.89 -0.93
CA ALA A 378 -16.55 -25.64 0.20
C ALA A 378 -18.02 -26.08 -0.03
N THR A 379 -18.82 -25.27 -0.71
CA THR A 379 -20.22 -25.61 -1.05
C THR A 379 -20.34 -26.62 -2.16
N GLU A 380 -19.48 -26.60 -3.17
CA GLU A 380 -19.45 -27.57 -4.27
C GLU A 380 -18.98 -28.95 -3.80
N GLY A 381 -18.01 -29.03 -2.86
CA GLY A 381 -17.53 -30.29 -2.28
C GLY A 381 -18.52 -30.99 -1.32
N GLN A 382 -19.58 -30.31 -0.86
CA GLN A 382 -20.64 -30.91 -0.04
C GLN A 382 -21.78 -31.54 -0.87
N HIS A 383 -21.79 -31.31 -2.18
CA HIS A 383 -22.81 -31.82 -3.11
C HIS A 383 -22.25 -32.87 -4.09
N ALA A 384 -20.99 -33.26 -3.95
CA ALA A 384 -20.34 -34.34 -4.69
C ALA A 384 -20.10 -35.54 -3.77
#